data_f62025c16e3dd82eb1ca1feb40dfb62e
#
_entry.id   f62025c16e3dd82eb1ca1feb40dfb62e
#
_cell.length_a   1.000
_cell.length_b   1.000
_cell.length_c   1.000
_cell.angle_alpha   90.00
_cell.angle_beta   90.00
_cell.angle_gamma   90.00
#
_symmetry.space_group_name_H-M   'P 1'
#
loop_
_entity.id
_entity.type
_entity.pdbx_description
1 polymer ?
#
loop_
_entity_poly.entity_id
_entity_poly.type
_entity_poly.pdbx_seq_one_letter_code
_entity_poly.pdbx_strand_id
1 'polypeptide(L)'
;MHPEIISLCLFMFVTSCSPGPNNIVASYSGFNFGVLKTIPHMCGVIFGFTTLVTIMNFGLVNVFQKYPIIQEILKYTGTLFLIYLAYKISFSKTSSDTEKKNPVKFIETFFFQFINPKSVIVSVIMVSTYVDRGNDFLFYSFWVIGVAFLFAIISINF
;
A
#
# COMPACT_ATOMS: atom_id res chain seq x y z
N MET A 1 24.00 13.10 8.57
CA MET A 1 22.62 12.63 8.37
C MET A 1 21.93 13.63 7.47
N HIS A 2 21.44 13.19 6.34
CA HIS A 2 20.75 14.10 5.41
C HIS A 2 19.42 14.52 6.06
N PRO A 3 19.08 15.82 6.15
CA PRO A 3 17.86 16.28 6.80
C PRO A 3 16.57 15.68 6.21
N GLU A 4 16.64 15.23 4.98
CA GLU A 4 15.53 14.60 4.24
C GLU A 4 15.14 13.21 4.75
N ILE A 5 16.06 12.45 5.37
CA ILE A 5 15.72 11.11 5.92
C ILE A 5 14.73 11.24 7.08
N ILE A 6 14.90 12.25 7.94
CA ILE A 6 13.97 12.47 9.05
C ILE A 6 12.59 12.83 8.52
N SER A 7 12.52 13.70 7.51
CA SER A 7 11.24 14.10 6.91
C SER A 7 10.56 12.92 6.17
N LEU A 8 11.33 12.07 5.51
CA LEU A 8 10.83 10.83 4.91
C LEU A 8 10.24 9.89 5.97
N CYS A 9 10.95 9.67 7.08
CA CYS A 9 10.46 8.82 8.16
C CYS A 9 9.20 9.39 8.81
N LEU A 10 9.12 10.71 9.03
CA LEU A 10 7.93 11.36 9.55
C LEU A 10 6.75 11.25 8.58
N PHE A 11 6.98 11.49 7.29
CA PHE A 11 5.96 11.31 6.26
C PHE A 11 5.42 9.87 6.24
N MET A 12 6.31 8.88 6.27
CA MET A 12 5.93 7.48 6.28
C MET A 12 5.23 7.08 7.58
N PHE A 13 5.64 7.61 8.72
CA PHE A 13 4.96 7.39 9.99
C PHE A 13 3.51 7.89 9.95
N VAL A 14 3.29 9.14 9.55
CA VAL A 14 1.95 9.72 9.45
C VAL A 14 1.07 8.95 8.47
N THR A 15 1.60 8.61 7.30
CA THR A 15 0.84 7.85 6.30
C THR A 15 0.55 6.42 6.74
N SER A 16 1.44 5.77 7.50
CA SER A 16 1.24 4.43 8.05
C SER A 16 0.18 4.41 9.14
N CYS A 17 0.14 5.42 10.01
CA CYS A 17 -0.88 5.55 11.06
C CYS A 17 -2.26 5.93 10.51
N SER A 18 -2.34 6.43 9.28
CA SER A 18 -3.61 6.77 8.64
C SER A 18 -4.34 5.50 8.20
N PRO A 19 -5.58 5.24 8.69
CA PRO A 19 -6.34 4.06 8.30
C PRO A 19 -6.56 4.04 6.79
N GLY A 20 -6.38 2.86 6.20
CA GLY A 20 -6.54 2.66 4.76
C GLY A 20 -7.19 1.31 4.43
N PRO A 21 -7.42 1.05 3.13
CA PRO A 21 -8.08 -0.18 2.69
C PRO A 21 -7.41 -1.46 3.21
N ASN A 22 -6.08 -1.48 3.22
CA ASN A 22 -5.30 -2.63 3.69
C ASN A 22 -5.56 -2.93 5.19
N ASN A 23 -5.63 -1.88 6.02
CA ASN A 23 -5.87 -2.02 7.47
C ASN A 23 -7.29 -2.54 7.73
N ILE A 24 -8.29 -2.06 6.96
CA ILE A 24 -9.67 -2.55 7.06
C ILE A 24 -9.73 -4.03 6.70
N VAL A 25 -9.09 -4.44 5.60
CA VAL A 25 -9.05 -5.84 5.17
C VAL A 25 -8.29 -6.71 6.17
N ALA A 26 -7.17 -6.23 6.71
CA ALA A 26 -6.39 -6.94 7.73
C ALA A 26 -7.21 -7.14 9.00
N SER A 27 -7.87 -6.09 9.50
CA SER A 27 -8.73 -6.16 10.69
C SER A 27 -9.90 -7.12 10.48
N TYR A 28 -10.58 -7.04 9.34
CA TYR A 28 -11.66 -7.97 8.98
C TYR A 28 -11.16 -9.42 8.90
N SER A 29 -10.01 -9.66 8.26
CA SER A 29 -9.43 -10.99 8.13
C SER A 29 -8.97 -11.52 9.49
N GLY A 30 -8.30 -10.68 10.30
CA GLY A 30 -7.84 -11.04 11.64
C GLY A 30 -9.00 -11.44 12.57
N PHE A 31 -10.09 -10.66 12.53
CA PHE A 31 -11.28 -10.93 13.32
C PHE A 31 -11.99 -12.23 12.92
N ASN A 32 -12.15 -12.49 11.61
CA ASN A 32 -12.92 -13.63 11.15
C ASN A 32 -12.12 -14.94 11.03
N PHE A 33 -10.82 -14.87 10.76
CA PHE A 33 -9.99 -16.05 10.45
C PHE A 33 -8.80 -16.22 11.38
N GLY A 34 -8.51 -15.21 12.21
CA GLY A 34 -7.35 -15.17 13.10
C GLY A 34 -6.08 -14.69 12.39
N VAL A 35 -5.08 -14.31 13.21
CA VAL A 35 -3.83 -13.66 12.76
C VAL A 35 -3.06 -14.54 11.77
N LEU A 36 -2.91 -15.83 12.07
CA LEU A 36 -2.13 -16.74 11.20
C LEU A 36 -2.65 -16.81 9.76
N LYS A 37 -3.98 -16.79 9.58
CA LYS A 37 -4.60 -16.81 8.26
C LYS A 37 -4.57 -15.43 7.57
N THR A 38 -4.26 -14.37 8.32
CA THR A 38 -4.10 -13.01 7.79
C THR A 38 -2.66 -12.73 7.32
N ILE A 39 -1.67 -13.53 7.75
CA ILE A 39 -0.26 -13.36 7.34
C ILE A 39 -0.09 -13.26 5.81
N PRO A 40 -0.73 -14.09 4.96
CA PRO A 40 -0.59 -13.95 3.50
C PRO A 40 -1.02 -12.57 2.98
N HIS A 41 -2.09 -12.00 3.53
CA HIS A 41 -2.50 -10.64 3.23
C HIS A 41 -1.44 -9.62 3.65
N MET A 42 -0.93 -9.71 4.88
CA MET A 42 0.11 -8.81 5.40
C MET A 42 1.38 -8.85 4.52
N CYS A 43 1.84 -10.05 4.18
CA CYS A 43 2.97 -10.21 3.25
C CYS A 43 2.66 -9.60 1.87
N GLY A 44 1.45 -9.78 1.36
CA GLY A 44 1.01 -9.17 0.10
C GLY A 44 1.09 -7.64 0.12
N VAL A 45 0.70 -6.99 1.23
CA VAL A 45 0.86 -5.54 1.39
C VAL A 45 2.33 -5.14 1.38
N ILE A 46 3.15 -5.80 2.21
CA ILE A 46 4.57 -5.46 2.38
C ILE A 46 5.31 -5.56 1.05
N PHE A 47 5.25 -6.73 0.41
CA PHE A 47 5.98 -6.95 -0.84
C PHE A 47 5.36 -6.19 -2.02
N GLY A 48 4.03 -6.08 -2.09
CA GLY A 48 3.35 -5.34 -3.14
C GLY A 48 3.67 -3.84 -3.09
N PHE A 49 3.62 -3.22 -1.91
CA PHE A 49 3.95 -1.80 -1.75
C PHE A 49 5.44 -1.53 -2.03
N THR A 50 6.34 -2.37 -1.51
CA THR A 50 7.78 -2.21 -1.77
C THR A 50 8.10 -2.36 -3.26
N THR A 51 7.48 -3.32 -3.93
CA THR A 51 7.63 -3.49 -5.39
C THR A 51 7.09 -2.27 -6.15
N LEU A 52 5.94 -1.73 -5.75
CA LEU A 52 5.37 -0.53 -6.34
C LEU A 52 6.33 0.66 -6.21
N VAL A 53 6.87 0.93 -5.00
CA VAL A 53 7.85 2.00 -4.78
C VAL A 53 9.10 1.78 -5.64
N THR A 54 9.56 0.55 -5.74
CA THR A 54 10.73 0.20 -6.58
C THR A 54 10.47 0.53 -8.05
N ILE A 55 9.34 0.10 -8.60
CA ILE A 55 8.98 0.37 -10.01
C ILE A 55 8.78 1.88 -10.23
N MET A 56 8.15 2.59 -9.29
CA MET A 56 8.02 4.05 -9.34
C MET A 56 9.38 4.72 -9.40
N ASN A 57 10.32 4.28 -8.57
CA ASN A 57 11.66 4.83 -8.51
C ASN A 57 12.45 4.62 -9.82
N PHE A 58 12.33 3.47 -10.45
CA PHE A 58 13.02 3.16 -11.71
C PHE A 58 12.34 3.69 -12.97
N GLY A 59 11.35 4.55 -12.86
CA GLY A 59 10.86 5.32 -14.01
C GLY A 59 9.35 5.50 -14.11
N LEU A 60 8.55 4.67 -13.47
CA LEU A 60 7.09 4.78 -13.58
C LEU A 60 6.58 6.14 -13.06
N VAL A 61 7.28 6.75 -12.08
CA VAL A 61 6.94 8.10 -11.59
C VAL A 61 6.90 9.14 -12.70
N ASN A 62 7.77 9.04 -13.72
CA ASN A 62 7.78 9.97 -14.84
C ASN A 62 6.50 9.85 -15.69
N VAL A 63 5.96 8.64 -15.81
CA VAL A 63 4.69 8.39 -16.53
C VAL A 63 3.55 9.06 -15.77
N PHE A 64 3.50 8.94 -14.44
CA PHE A 64 2.48 9.57 -13.61
C PHE A 64 2.58 11.09 -13.60
N GLN A 65 3.81 11.65 -13.65
CA GLN A 65 4.02 13.09 -13.73
C GLN A 65 3.65 13.64 -15.12
N LYS A 66 3.95 12.88 -16.18
CA LYS A 66 3.65 13.28 -17.56
C LYS A 66 2.15 13.15 -17.90
N TYR A 67 1.47 12.20 -17.30
CA TYR A 67 0.06 11.89 -17.56
C TYR A 67 -0.75 11.88 -16.26
N PRO A 68 -1.09 13.05 -15.67
CA PRO A 68 -1.83 13.14 -14.41
C PRO A 68 -3.19 12.45 -14.47
N ILE A 69 -3.79 12.33 -15.64
CA ILE A 69 -5.06 11.64 -15.86
C ILE A 69 -5.03 10.18 -15.35
N ILE A 70 -3.86 9.53 -15.39
CA ILE A 70 -3.71 8.17 -14.84
C ILE A 70 -3.97 8.15 -13.34
N GLN A 71 -3.50 9.17 -12.61
CA GLN A 71 -3.75 9.30 -11.16
C GLN A 71 -5.23 9.50 -10.86
N GLU A 72 -5.93 10.28 -11.68
CA GLU A 72 -7.39 10.48 -11.54
C GLU A 72 -8.16 9.18 -11.79
N ILE A 73 -7.83 8.46 -12.86
CA ILE A 73 -8.45 7.15 -13.16
C ILE A 73 -8.24 6.18 -11.99
N LEU A 74 -7.03 6.09 -11.45
CA LEU A 74 -6.73 5.24 -10.31
C LEU A 74 -7.49 5.68 -9.05
N LYS A 75 -7.63 6.99 -8.82
CA LYS A 75 -8.42 7.52 -7.71
C LYS A 75 -9.87 7.09 -7.80
N TYR A 76 -10.52 7.25 -8.96
CA TYR A 76 -11.91 6.84 -9.14
C TYR A 76 -12.08 5.33 -9.07
N THR A 77 -11.21 4.58 -9.73
CA THR A 77 -11.24 3.10 -9.69
C THR A 77 -11.04 2.58 -8.27
N GLY A 78 -10.06 3.13 -7.54
CA GLY A 78 -9.81 2.81 -6.14
C GLY A 78 -10.99 3.15 -5.22
N THR A 79 -11.63 4.31 -5.44
CA THR A 79 -12.82 4.71 -4.67
C THR A 79 -13.99 3.76 -4.92
N LEU A 80 -14.26 3.38 -6.17
CA LEU A 80 -15.28 2.39 -6.50
C LEU A 80 -15.00 1.04 -5.87
N PHE A 81 -13.73 0.62 -5.87
CA PHE A 81 -13.32 -0.61 -5.20
C PHE A 81 -13.55 -0.55 -3.69
N LEU A 82 -13.27 0.60 -3.04
CA LEU A 82 -13.55 0.78 -1.61
C LEU A 82 -15.03 0.72 -1.29
N ILE A 83 -15.87 1.34 -2.12
CA ILE A 83 -17.34 1.27 -1.98
C ILE A 83 -17.81 -0.19 -2.14
N TYR A 84 -17.30 -0.90 -3.15
CA TYR A 84 -17.56 -2.32 -3.32
C TYR A 84 -17.14 -3.15 -2.10
N LEU A 85 -15.96 -2.90 -1.56
CA LEU A 85 -15.45 -3.61 -0.38
C LEU A 85 -16.31 -3.31 0.86
N ALA A 86 -16.68 -2.05 1.08
CA ALA A 86 -17.54 -1.64 2.17
C ALA A 86 -18.93 -2.30 2.06
N TYR A 87 -19.51 -2.33 0.86
CA TYR A 87 -20.76 -3.03 0.58
C TYR A 87 -20.63 -4.52 0.92
N LYS A 88 -19.58 -5.19 0.41
CA LYS A 88 -19.34 -6.60 0.65
C LYS A 88 -19.16 -6.94 2.14
N ILE A 89 -18.50 -6.07 2.91
CA ILE A 89 -18.34 -6.23 4.36
C ILE A 89 -19.66 -6.00 5.09
N SER A 90 -20.38 -4.92 4.77
CA SER A 90 -21.61 -4.54 5.46
C SER A 90 -22.76 -5.53 5.23
N PHE A 91 -22.86 -6.08 4.02
CA PHE A 91 -23.90 -7.05 3.66
C PHE A 91 -23.45 -8.51 3.74
N SER A 92 -22.24 -8.77 4.23
CA SER A 92 -21.84 -10.11 4.64
C SER A 92 -22.68 -10.51 5.84
N LYS A 93 -23.87 -11.10 5.60
CA LYS A 93 -24.70 -11.69 6.66
C LYS A 93 -23.81 -12.58 7.54
N THR A 94 -23.95 -12.42 8.83
CA THR A 94 -23.56 -13.40 9.85
C THR A 94 -24.50 -14.60 9.71
N SER A 95 -24.54 -15.22 8.54
CA SER A 95 -25.24 -16.46 8.36
C SER A 95 -24.35 -17.56 8.91
N SER A 96 -24.87 -18.23 9.90
CA SER A 96 -24.39 -19.46 10.51
C SER A 96 -24.31 -20.66 9.54
N ASP A 97 -24.34 -20.42 8.24
CA ASP A 97 -24.19 -21.43 7.22
C ASP A 97 -22.80 -21.38 6.57
N THR A 98 -22.08 -22.38 6.83
CA THR A 98 -20.91 -23.07 6.35
C THR A 98 -20.37 -22.79 4.93
N GLU A 99 -20.52 -21.62 4.36
CA GLU A 99 -19.67 -21.22 3.27
C GLU A 99 -18.32 -20.76 3.85
N LYS A 100 -17.32 -21.62 3.72
CA LYS A 100 -15.92 -21.34 4.09
C LYS A 100 -15.45 -20.13 3.30
N LYS A 101 -15.71 -18.92 3.82
CA LYS A 101 -15.08 -17.70 3.30
C LYS A 101 -13.57 -17.90 3.44
N ASN A 102 -12.88 -17.87 2.33
CA ASN A 102 -11.42 -17.99 2.34
C ASN A 102 -10.80 -16.64 2.74
N PRO A 103 -9.75 -16.65 3.54
CA PRO A 103 -8.98 -15.44 3.82
C PRO A 103 -8.39 -14.87 2.53
N VAL A 104 -8.13 -13.56 2.53
CA VAL A 104 -7.56 -12.87 1.37
C VAL A 104 -6.16 -13.42 1.07
N LYS A 105 -5.91 -13.75 -0.19
CA LYS A 105 -4.65 -14.37 -0.62
C LYS A 105 -3.55 -13.33 -0.80
N PHE A 106 -2.30 -13.77 -0.66
CA PHE A 106 -1.12 -12.96 -0.91
C PHE A 106 -1.17 -12.25 -2.28
N ILE A 107 -1.46 -13.00 -3.34
CA ILE A 107 -1.42 -12.50 -4.73
C ILE A 107 -2.46 -11.39 -4.98
N GLU A 108 -3.66 -11.54 -4.40
CA GLU A 108 -4.73 -10.55 -4.50
C GLU A 108 -4.30 -9.23 -3.87
N THR A 109 -3.71 -9.29 -2.68
CA THR A 109 -3.24 -8.12 -1.96
C THR A 109 -2.00 -7.50 -2.59
N PHE A 110 -1.09 -8.31 -3.11
CA PHE A 110 0.09 -7.85 -3.83
C PHE A 110 -0.30 -6.96 -5.02
N PHE A 111 -1.16 -7.45 -5.89
CA PHE A 111 -1.62 -6.67 -7.04
C PHE A 111 -2.55 -5.52 -6.66
N PHE A 112 -3.28 -5.64 -5.57
CA PHE A 112 -4.11 -4.55 -5.08
C PHE A 112 -3.31 -3.27 -4.79
N GLN A 113 -2.04 -3.37 -4.39
CA GLN A 113 -1.22 -2.17 -4.12
C GLN A 113 -1.07 -1.27 -5.34
N PHE A 114 -1.10 -1.83 -6.55
CA PHE A 114 -0.95 -1.08 -7.81
C PHE A 114 -2.20 -0.28 -8.20
N ILE A 115 -3.37 -0.67 -7.69
CA ILE A 115 -4.64 0.03 -7.92
C ILE A 115 -5.13 0.76 -6.65
N ASN A 116 -4.48 0.55 -5.52
CA ASN A 116 -4.80 1.23 -4.27
C ASN A 116 -4.34 2.69 -4.33
N PRO A 117 -5.27 3.67 -4.35
CA PRO A 117 -4.91 5.08 -4.54
C PRO A 117 -3.98 5.59 -3.44
N LYS A 118 -4.13 5.12 -2.20
CA LYS A 118 -3.24 5.48 -1.10
C LYS A 118 -1.81 5.01 -1.38
N SER A 119 -1.62 3.76 -1.77
CA SER A 119 -0.30 3.20 -2.06
C SER A 119 0.37 3.91 -3.23
N VAL A 120 -0.39 4.17 -4.31
CA VAL A 120 0.11 4.87 -5.50
C VAL A 120 0.52 6.31 -5.16
N ILE A 121 -0.35 7.09 -4.50
CA ILE A 121 -0.06 8.49 -4.15
C ILE A 121 1.16 8.57 -3.22
N VAL A 122 1.22 7.73 -2.18
CA VAL A 122 2.35 7.69 -1.25
C VAL A 122 3.64 7.36 -1.99
N SER A 123 3.65 6.36 -2.89
CA SER A 123 4.83 5.99 -3.67
C SER A 123 5.29 7.09 -4.63
N VAL A 124 4.35 7.80 -5.27
CA VAL A 124 4.67 8.96 -6.13
C VAL A 124 5.32 10.07 -5.31
N ILE A 125 4.75 10.43 -4.15
CA ILE A 125 5.30 11.48 -3.28
C ILE A 125 6.68 11.06 -2.78
N MET A 126 6.85 9.83 -2.29
CA MET A 126 8.15 9.34 -1.81
C MET A 126 9.24 9.48 -2.86
N VAL A 127 9.00 8.99 -4.06
CA VAL A 127 10.01 8.99 -5.12
C VAL A 127 10.24 10.40 -5.67
N SER A 128 9.19 11.21 -5.82
CA SER A 128 9.34 12.56 -6.38
C SER A 128 10.02 13.54 -5.44
N THR A 129 9.84 13.35 -4.11
CA THR A 129 10.33 14.29 -3.10
C THR A 129 11.68 13.90 -2.53
N TYR A 130 11.92 12.58 -2.36
CA TYR A 130 13.05 12.09 -1.58
C TYR A 130 14.13 11.37 -2.40
N VAL A 131 13.92 11.15 -3.70
CA VAL A 131 14.93 10.57 -4.57
C VAL A 131 15.58 11.64 -5.41
N ASP A 132 16.83 11.96 -5.11
CA ASP A 132 17.66 12.77 -6.01
C ASP A 132 18.13 11.90 -7.19
N ARG A 133 17.96 12.42 -8.41
CA ARG A 133 18.34 11.75 -9.67
C ARG A 133 19.74 12.11 -10.14
N GLY A 134 20.51 12.80 -9.30
CA GLY A 134 21.92 13.12 -9.53
C GLY A 134 22.86 11.95 -9.29
N ASN A 135 24.09 12.28 -8.92
CA ASN A 135 25.19 11.32 -8.74
C ASN A 135 24.90 10.26 -7.65
N ASP A 136 24.07 10.56 -6.68
CA ASP A 136 23.75 9.70 -5.53
C ASP A 136 22.41 8.95 -5.69
N PHE A 137 21.90 8.84 -6.92
CA PHE A 137 20.61 8.19 -7.20
C PHE A 137 20.45 6.81 -6.54
N LEU A 138 21.46 5.94 -6.64
CA LEU A 138 21.41 4.60 -6.06
C LEU A 138 21.33 4.64 -4.53
N PHE A 139 22.05 5.57 -3.91
CA PHE A 139 22.03 5.74 -2.46
C PHE A 139 20.65 6.16 -1.97
N TYR A 140 20.05 7.17 -2.57
CA TYR A 140 18.69 7.62 -2.21
C TYR A 140 17.64 6.55 -2.51
N SER A 141 17.77 5.85 -3.63
CA SER A 141 16.87 4.74 -3.99
C SER A 141 16.87 3.65 -2.93
N PHE A 142 18.05 3.25 -2.48
CA PHE A 142 18.19 2.22 -1.45
C PHE A 142 17.52 2.62 -0.13
N TRP A 143 17.71 3.87 0.29
CA TRP A 143 17.08 4.40 1.50
C TRP A 143 15.57 4.49 1.38
N VAL A 144 15.05 5.02 0.29
CA VAL A 144 13.60 5.16 0.06
C VAL A 144 12.92 3.79 0.03
N ILE A 145 13.49 2.82 -0.68
CA ILE A 145 12.95 1.45 -0.74
C ILE A 145 13.03 0.76 0.62
N GLY A 146 14.15 0.93 1.35
CA GLY A 146 14.33 0.36 2.70
C GLY A 146 13.32 0.93 3.70
N VAL A 147 13.12 2.25 3.70
CA VAL A 147 12.12 2.91 4.54
C VAL A 147 10.71 2.46 4.16
N ALA A 148 10.40 2.35 2.85
CA ALA A 148 9.11 1.84 2.39
C ALA A 148 8.81 0.44 2.93
N PHE A 149 9.79 -0.45 2.86
CA PHE A 149 9.67 -1.82 3.38
C PHE A 149 9.42 -1.85 4.89
N LEU A 150 10.22 -1.09 5.67
CA LEU A 150 10.07 -1.02 7.12
C LEU A 150 8.69 -0.46 7.54
N PHE A 151 8.27 0.63 6.93
CA PHE A 151 6.98 1.23 7.27
C PHE A 151 5.78 0.44 6.74
N ALA A 152 5.93 -0.36 5.66
CA ALA A 152 4.90 -1.30 5.25
C ALA A 152 4.67 -2.39 6.32
N ILE A 153 5.74 -2.87 6.96
CA ILE A 153 5.64 -3.80 8.10
C ILE A 153 4.91 -3.13 9.27
N ILE A 154 5.29 -1.90 9.61
CA ILE A 154 4.68 -1.16 10.73
C ILE A 154 3.19 -0.93 10.44
N SER A 155 2.85 -0.39 9.25
CA SER A 155 1.49 -0.01 8.87
C SER A 155 0.47 -1.14 8.96
N ILE A 156 0.87 -2.38 8.69
CA ILE A 156 -0.05 -3.51 8.66
C ILE A 156 -0.25 -4.15 10.05
N ASN A 157 0.60 -3.78 11.02
CA ASN A 157 0.50 -4.28 12.40
C ASN A 157 -0.29 -3.33 13.32
N PHE A 158 -0.66 -2.14 12.85
CA PHE A 158 -1.54 -1.18 13.48
C PHE A 158 -2.94 -1.24 12.88
#